data_e213abe1b90194611f627aa71dc23063
#
_entry.id   e213abe1b90194611f627aa71dc23063
#
_cell.length_a   1.000
_cell.length_b   1.000
_cell.length_c   1.000
_cell.angle_alpha   90.00
_cell.angle_beta   90.00
_cell.angle_gamma   90.00
#
_symmetry.space_group_name_H-M   'P 1'
#
loop_
_entity.id
_entity.type
_entity.pdbx_description
1 polymer ?
#
loop_
_entity_poly.entity_id
_entity_poly.type
_entity_poly.pdbx_seq_one_letter_code
_entity_poly.pdbx_strand_id
1 'polypeptide(L)'
;MRFRLGLELGVAFLAGSAILVLPVLLDPSHSPLTHALVPFVRRAIEGLSIYSLPLLLALGVLLGVFAKAHTLLLAVSATALFPLYSLADLAIRGTEGQDALPWDWGSFAFIATFPLVGISVARFVRRKLVSRI
;
A
#
# COMPACT_ATOMS: atom_id res chain seq x y z
N MET A 1 -5.32 -0.03 24.49
CA MET A 1 -5.22 -1.01 23.37
C MET A 1 -5.61 -0.40 22.02
N ARG A 2 -6.71 0.34 21.92
CA ARG A 2 -7.17 0.95 20.66
C ARG A 2 -6.19 1.98 20.06
N PHE A 3 -5.54 2.81 20.88
CA PHE A 3 -4.58 3.81 20.42
C PHE A 3 -3.38 3.20 19.72
N ARG A 4 -2.83 2.11 20.24
CA ARG A 4 -1.69 1.40 19.63
C ARG A 4 -2.07 0.80 18.27
N LEU A 5 -3.26 0.21 18.16
CA LEU A 5 -3.75 -0.31 16.89
C LEU A 5 -3.84 0.79 15.83
N GLY A 6 -4.43 1.94 16.17
CA GLY A 6 -4.51 3.08 15.27
C GLY A 6 -3.13 3.58 14.83
N LEU A 7 -2.16 3.62 15.73
CA LEU A 7 -0.79 4.01 15.41
C LEU A 7 -0.13 3.02 14.43
N GLU A 8 -0.24 1.71 14.68
CA GLU A 8 0.33 0.68 13.80
C GLU A 8 -0.28 0.73 12.40
N LEU A 9 -1.60 0.91 12.29
CA LEU A 9 -2.28 1.05 11.00
C LEU A 9 -1.92 2.37 10.30
N GLY A 10 -1.83 3.47 11.05
CA GLY A 10 -1.41 4.77 10.52
C GLY A 10 0.02 4.73 9.96
N VAL A 11 0.95 4.13 10.67
CA VAL A 11 2.33 3.93 10.21
C VAL A 11 2.37 3.05 8.96
N ALA A 12 1.61 1.95 8.94
CA ALA A 12 1.52 1.07 7.77
C ALA A 12 0.98 1.83 6.54
N PHE A 13 -0.06 2.64 6.72
CA PHE A 13 -0.64 3.46 5.66
C PHE A 13 0.35 4.51 5.13
N LEU A 14 0.99 5.26 6.01
CA LEU A 14 1.93 6.31 5.61
C LEU A 14 3.17 5.73 4.90
N ALA A 15 3.74 4.65 5.45
CA ALA A 15 4.89 3.99 4.85
C ALA A 15 4.55 3.35 3.49
N GLY A 16 3.40 2.68 3.39
CA GLY A 16 2.94 2.11 2.13
C GLY A 16 2.64 3.17 1.07
N SER A 17 1.98 4.26 1.45
CA SER A 17 1.73 5.40 0.57
C SER A 17 3.03 6.05 0.09
N ALA A 18 4.02 6.21 0.97
CA ALA A 18 5.32 6.75 0.60
C ALA A 18 6.04 5.86 -0.42
N ILE A 19 6.02 4.55 -0.25
CA ILE A 19 6.62 3.59 -1.20
C ILE A 19 5.97 3.68 -2.58
N LEU A 20 4.67 3.91 -2.65
CA LEU A 20 3.95 4.03 -3.92
C LEU A 20 4.19 5.37 -4.60
N VAL A 21 4.25 6.45 -3.84
CA VAL A 21 4.31 7.83 -4.36
C VAL A 21 5.76 8.28 -4.62
N LEU A 22 6.71 7.87 -3.78
CA LEU A 22 8.09 8.35 -3.82
C LEU A 22 8.80 8.10 -5.17
N PRO A 23 8.67 6.92 -5.81
CA PRO A 23 9.30 6.67 -7.11
C PRO A 23 8.83 7.63 -8.20
N VAL A 24 7.55 8.04 -8.14
CA VAL A 24 6.97 8.99 -9.10
C VAL A 24 7.47 10.41 -8.86
N LEU A 25 7.68 10.78 -7.59
CA LEU A 25 8.25 12.08 -7.23
C LEU A 25 9.72 12.22 -7.65
N LEU A 26 10.46 11.11 -7.60
CA LEU A 26 11.89 11.10 -7.90
C LEU A 26 12.19 10.91 -9.39
N ASP A 27 11.20 10.64 -10.23
CA ASP A 27 11.39 10.50 -11.68
C ASP A 27 11.53 11.87 -12.35
N PRO A 28 12.72 12.23 -12.83
CA PRO A 28 12.97 13.55 -13.43
C PRO A 28 12.30 13.74 -14.80
N SER A 29 11.76 12.70 -15.40
CA SER A 29 11.04 12.76 -16.70
C SER A 29 9.64 13.36 -16.57
N HIS A 30 9.14 13.57 -15.34
CA HIS A 30 7.82 14.10 -15.10
C HIS A 30 7.87 15.61 -14.87
N SER A 31 7.18 16.35 -15.74
CA SER A 31 6.96 17.81 -15.61
C SER A 31 6.48 18.20 -14.21
N PRO A 32 6.87 19.40 -13.72
CA PRO A 32 6.52 19.84 -12.39
C PRO A 32 5.00 19.81 -12.14
N LEU A 33 4.67 19.56 -10.91
CA LEU A 33 3.35 19.44 -10.27
C LEU A 33 2.38 20.60 -10.59
N THR A 34 2.06 20.80 -11.87
CA THR A 34 1.33 22.02 -12.23
C THR A 34 -0.17 21.91 -12.08
N HIS A 35 -0.79 20.77 -11.97
CA HIS A 35 -2.26 20.72 -11.76
C HIS A 35 -2.75 19.36 -11.22
N ALA A 36 -3.31 19.40 -10.02
CA ALA A 36 -4.17 18.40 -9.38
C ALA A 36 -3.49 17.12 -8.84
N LEU A 37 -3.71 16.84 -7.56
CA LEU A 37 -3.31 15.61 -6.86
C LEU A 37 -3.83 14.32 -7.54
N VAL A 38 -4.97 14.40 -8.20
CA VAL A 38 -5.66 13.27 -8.83
C VAL A 38 -4.87 12.66 -10.00
N PRO A 39 -4.34 13.42 -10.99
CA PRO A 39 -3.51 12.86 -12.04
C PRO A 39 -2.18 12.30 -11.53
N PHE A 40 -1.66 12.84 -10.44
CA PHE A 40 -0.42 12.40 -9.83
C PHE A 40 -0.55 11.00 -9.20
N VAL A 41 -1.61 10.76 -8.42
CA VAL A 41 -1.86 9.45 -7.82
C VAL A 41 -2.19 8.41 -8.89
N ARG A 42 -2.94 8.79 -9.93
CA ARG A 42 -3.21 7.92 -11.06
C ARG A 42 -1.91 7.48 -11.76
N ARG A 43 -0.98 8.40 -11.99
CA ARG A 43 0.34 8.08 -12.55
C ARG A 43 1.18 7.21 -11.62
N ALA A 44 1.08 7.40 -10.31
CA ALA A 44 1.73 6.54 -9.33
C ALA A 44 1.20 5.11 -9.38
N ILE A 45 -0.08 4.94 -9.66
CA ILE A 45 -0.73 3.64 -9.81
C ILE A 45 -0.41 3.02 -11.17
N GLU A 46 -0.49 3.78 -12.26
CA GLU A 46 -0.17 3.33 -13.62
C GLU A 46 1.32 3.08 -13.82
N GLY A 47 2.17 3.82 -13.10
CA GLY A 47 3.62 3.72 -13.11
C GLY A 47 4.20 2.88 -11.97
N LEU A 48 3.45 1.90 -11.45
CA LEU A 48 3.95 0.98 -10.42
C LEU A 48 5.34 0.49 -10.82
N SER A 49 6.34 1.14 -10.22
CA SER A 49 7.72 0.80 -10.46
C SER A 49 7.97 -0.63 -10.03
N ILE A 50 8.74 -1.37 -10.81
CA ILE A 50 9.21 -2.71 -10.43
C ILE A 50 9.87 -2.70 -9.04
N TYR A 51 10.33 -1.55 -8.58
CA TYR A 51 10.92 -1.35 -7.26
C TYR A 51 9.89 -1.23 -6.13
N SER A 52 8.65 -0.82 -6.42
CA SER A 52 7.61 -0.65 -5.41
C SER A 52 7.16 -1.98 -4.80
N LEU A 53 7.11 -3.04 -5.61
CA LEU A 53 6.68 -4.36 -5.15
C LEU A 53 7.64 -4.97 -4.11
N PRO A 54 8.97 -5.05 -4.35
CA PRO A 54 9.90 -5.54 -3.34
C PRO A 54 9.97 -4.63 -2.10
N LEU A 55 9.77 -3.33 -2.25
CA LEU A 55 9.70 -2.41 -1.12
C LEU A 55 8.45 -2.65 -0.26
N LEU A 56 7.29 -2.93 -0.86
CA LEU A 56 6.08 -3.32 -0.15
C LEU A 56 6.25 -4.66 0.58
N LEU A 57 6.95 -5.62 -0.04
CA LEU A 57 7.28 -6.87 0.61
C LEU A 57 8.19 -6.63 1.83
N ALA A 58 9.24 -5.82 1.67
CA ALA A 58 10.15 -5.46 2.77
C ALA A 58 9.42 -4.73 3.91
N LEU A 59 8.53 -3.77 3.56
CA LEU A 59 7.65 -3.12 4.53
C LEU A 59 6.81 -4.16 5.27
N GLY A 60 6.23 -5.13 4.55
CA GLY A 60 5.47 -6.23 5.14
C GLY A 60 6.30 -7.02 6.16
N VAL A 61 7.55 -7.36 5.83
CA VAL A 61 8.46 -8.04 6.77
C VAL A 61 8.67 -7.20 8.02
N LEU A 62 8.98 -5.92 7.89
CA LEU A 62 9.16 -5.00 9.02
C LEU A 62 7.89 -4.93 9.89
N LEU A 63 6.73 -4.74 9.28
CA LEU A 63 5.45 -4.73 10.00
C LEU A 63 5.19 -6.07 10.70
N GLY A 64 5.53 -7.20 10.07
CA GLY A 64 5.39 -8.53 10.65
C GLY A 64 6.24 -8.76 11.90
N VAL A 65 7.43 -8.14 11.95
CA VAL A 65 8.33 -8.20 13.10
C VAL A 65 7.86 -7.30 14.23
N PHE A 66 7.49 -6.06 13.94
CA PHE A 66 7.29 -5.03 14.96
C PHE A 66 5.81 -4.82 15.34
N ALA A 67 4.88 -4.94 14.39
CA ALA A 67 3.49 -4.69 14.64
C ALA A 67 2.76 -5.92 15.22
N LYS A 68 1.80 -5.65 16.10
CA LYS A 68 0.97 -6.69 16.73
C LYS A 68 -0.43 -6.78 16.12
N ALA A 69 -0.84 -5.80 15.32
CA ALA A 69 -2.14 -5.77 14.66
C ALA A 69 -2.33 -6.98 13.74
N HIS A 70 -3.58 -7.29 13.40
CA HIS A 70 -3.90 -8.43 12.54
C HIS A 70 -3.23 -8.29 11.16
N THR A 71 -2.69 -9.40 10.62
CA THR A 71 -1.92 -9.42 9.37
C THR A 71 -2.68 -8.76 8.21
N LEU A 72 -3.95 -9.12 8.04
CA LEU A 72 -4.78 -8.58 6.96
C LEU A 72 -5.00 -7.07 7.11
N LEU A 73 -5.25 -6.58 8.33
CA LEU A 73 -5.45 -5.16 8.58
C LEU A 73 -4.21 -4.34 8.23
N LEU A 74 -3.02 -4.84 8.57
CA LEU A 74 -1.76 -4.18 8.24
C LEU A 74 -1.51 -4.16 6.73
N ALA A 75 -1.76 -5.27 6.03
CA ALA A 75 -1.58 -5.36 4.58
C ALA A 75 -2.55 -4.43 3.83
N VAL A 76 -3.83 -4.44 4.20
CA VAL A 76 -4.85 -3.55 3.64
C VAL A 76 -4.50 -2.09 3.93
N SER A 77 -4.07 -1.77 5.17
CA SER A 77 -3.70 -0.40 5.52
C SER A 77 -2.50 0.09 4.72
N ALA A 78 -1.47 -0.74 4.54
CA ALA A 78 -0.28 -0.38 3.75
C ALA A 78 -0.60 -0.08 2.28
N THR A 79 -1.68 -0.65 1.74
CA THR A 79 -2.09 -0.46 0.34
C THR A 79 -3.38 0.34 0.18
N ALA A 80 -3.91 0.90 1.27
CA ALA A 80 -5.20 1.60 1.30
C ALA A 80 -5.25 2.86 0.42
N LEU A 81 -4.11 3.38 -0.01
CA LEU A 81 -4.05 4.50 -0.96
C LEU A 81 -4.80 4.19 -2.25
N PHE A 82 -4.75 2.95 -2.74
CA PHE A 82 -5.44 2.52 -3.96
C PHE A 82 -6.96 2.63 -3.89
N PRO A 83 -7.64 1.93 -2.95
CA PRO A 83 -9.08 2.02 -2.85
C PRO A 83 -9.57 3.42 -2.49
N LEU A 84 -8.80 4.17 -1.68
CA LEU A 84 -9.14 5.56 -1.37
C LEU A 84 -9.10 6.44 -2.63
N TYR A 85 -8.10 6.24 -3.48
CA TYR A 85 -8.01 6.95 -4.74
C TYR A 85 -9.16 6.59 -5.69
N SER A 86 -9.43 5.28 -5.89
CA SER A 86 -10.55 4.83 -6.73
C SER A 86 -11.89 5.42 -6.26
N LEU A 87 -12.13 5.45 -4.95
CA LEU A 87 -13.33 6.04 -4.39
C LEU A 87 -13.38 7.57 -4.60
N ALA A 88 -12.26 8.25 -4.47
CA ALA A 88 -12.19 9.70 -4.73
C ALA A 88 -12.41 10.02 -6.21
N ASP A 89 -11.81 9.25 -7.13
CA ASP A 89 -12.00 9.42 -8.57
C ASP A 89 -13.47 9.19 -8.98
N LEU A 90 -14.10 8.16 -8.41
CA LEU A 90 -15.53 7.89 -8.61
C LEU A 90 -16.41 9.04 -8.10
N ALA A 91 -16.08 9.60 -6.94
CA ALA A 91 -16.85 10.72 -6.38
C ALA A 91 -16.72 12.00 -7.22
N ILE A 92 -15.58 12.21 -7.90
CA ILE A 92 -15.33 13.41 -8.73
C ILE A 92 -15.89 13.26 -10.13
N ARG A 93 -15.71 12.09 -10.76
CA ARG A 93 -16.10 11.83 -12.17
C ARG A 93 -17.47 11.20 -12.33
N GLY A 94 -18.08 10.71 -11.25
CA GLY A 94 -19.37 10.02 -11.30
C GLY A 94 -19.29 8.71 -12.09
N THR A 95 -20.35 8.42 -12.86
CA THR A 95 -20.50 7.14 -13.57
C THR A 95 -19.56 6.95 -14.75
N GLU A 96 -18.89 7.98 -15.25
CA GLU A 96 -17.94 7.87 -16.37
C GLU A 96 -16.68 7.06 -16.02
N GLY A 97 -16.39 6.84 -14.71
CA GLY A 97 -15.26 6.06 -14.24
C GLY A 97 -15.57 4.59 -13.88
N GLN A 98 -16.83 4.14 -14.03
CA GLN A 98 -17.25 2.80 -13.57
C GLN A 98 -16.58 1.64 -14.32
N ASP A 99 -16.19 1.83 -15.57
CA ASP A 99 -15.59 0.78 -16.40
C ASP A 99 -14.18 0.38 -15.91
N ALA A 100 -13.49 1.26 -15.16
CA ALA A 100 -12.16 1.00 -14.62
C ALA A 100 -12.19 0.29 -13.25
N LEU A 101 -13.30 0.35 -12.52
CA LEU A 101 -13.41 -0.19 -11.16
C LEU A 101 -13.00 -1.66 -10.99
N PRO A 102 -13.40 -2.61 -11.87
CA PRO A 102 -13.00 -4.01 -11.69
C PRO A 102 -11.50 -4.22 -11.77
N TRP A 103 -10.83 -3.49 -12.67
CA TRP A 103 -9.38 -3.55 -12.85
C TRP A 103 -8.62 -2.90 -11.69
N ASP A 104 -9.13 -1.80 -11.17
CA ASP A 104 -8.55 -1.10 -10.01
C ASP A 104 -8.59 -2.00 -8.77
N TRP A 105 -9.71 -2.66 -8.51
CA TRP A 105 -9.84 -3.59 -7.39
C TRP A 105 -8.99 -4.85 -7.54
N GLY A 106 -8.89 -5.39 -8.77
CA GLY A 106 -8.00 -6.50 -9.08
C GLY A 106 -6.53 -6.14 -8.84
N SER A 107 -6.11 -4.97 -9.31
CA SER A 107 -4.77 -4.44 -9.08
C SER A 107 -4.48 -4.21 -7.60
N PHE A 108 -5.45 -3.66 -6.85
CA PHE A 108 -5.35 -3.50 -5.41
C PHE A 108 -5.15 -4.84 -4.70
N ALA A 109 -5.96 -5.84 -5.02
CA ALA A 109 -5.85 -7.17 -4.43
C ALA A 109 -4.48 -7.79 -4.71
N PHE A 110 -3.98 -7.67 -5.95
CA PHE A 110 -2.65 -8.15 -6.32
C PHE A 110 -1.54 -7.45 -5.52
N ILE A 111 -1.56 -6.13 -5.46
CA ILE A 111 -0.53 -5.35 -4.75
C ILE A 111 -0.55 -5.64 -3.24
N ALA A 112 -1.73 -5.80 -2.65
CA ALA A 112 -1.89 -6.14 -1.24
C ALA A 112 -1.32 -7.52 -0.86
N THR A 113 -1.11 -8.41 -1.83
CA THR A 113 -0.48 -9.72 -1.58
C THR A 113 0.98 -9.57 -1.14
N PHE A 114 1.71 -8.55 -1.61
CA PHE A 114 3.13 -8.36 -1.28
C PHE A 114 3.35 -8.07 0.20
N PRO A 115 2.76 -7.03 0.81
CA PRO A 115 2.90 -6.82 2.24
C PRO A 115 2.26 -7.95 3.06
N LEU A 116 1.18 -8.58 2.57
CA LEU A 116 0.56 -9.73 3.24
C LEU A 116 1.53 -10.92 3.36
N VAL A 117 2.21 -11.26 2.27
CA VAL A 117 3.23 -12.32 2.26
C VAL A 117 4.39 -11.95 3.18
N GLY A 118 4.91 -10.73 3.09
CA GLY A 118 5.99 -10.24 3.95
C GLY A 118 5.66 -10.37 5.44
N ILE A 119 4.49 -9.90 5.86
CA ILE A 119 4.01 -10.00 7.26
C ILE A 119 3.90 -11.47 7.68
N SER A 120 3.32 -12.31 6.82
CA SER A 120 3.07 -13.72 7.13
C SER A 120 4.38 -14.50 7.31
N VAL A 121 5.33 -14.29 6.42
CA VAL A 121 6.67 -14.92 6.48
C VAL A 121 7.40 -14.49 7.75
N ALA A 122 7.44 -13.18 8.03
CA ALA A 122 8.11 -12.65 9.21
C ALA A 122 7.52 -13.23 10.52
N ARG A 123 6.21 -13.32 10.61
CA ARG A 123 5.52 -13.91 11.77
C ARG A 123 5.75 -15.40 11.89
N PHE A 124 5.78 -16.12 10.79
CA PHE A 124 6.07 -17.56 10.77
C PHE A 124 7.50 -17.83 11.29
N VAL A 125 8.49 -17.10 10.76
CA VAL A 125 9.89 -17.22 11.19
C VAL A 125 10.03 -16.88 12.68
N ARG A 126 9.41 -15.78 13.12
CA ARG A 126 9.42 -15.39 14.54
C ARG A 126 8.85 -16.47 15.44
N ARG A 127 7.73 -17.10 15.08
CA ARG A 127 7.13 -18.19 15.86
C ARG A 127 8.07 -19.39 15.97
N LYS A 128 8.72 -19.78 14.86
CA LYS A 128 9.68 -20.90 14.86
C LYS A 128 10.93 -20.61 15.69
N LEU A 129 11.42 -19.38 15.67
CA LEU A 129 12.59 -19.01 16.48
C LEU A 129 12.27 -19.06 17.98
N VAL A 130 11.11 -18.53 18.37
CA VAL A 130 10.69 -18.54 19.79
C VAL A 130 10.39 -19.95 20.29
N SER A 131 9.93 -20.86 19.43
CA SER A 131 9.64 -22.26 19.85
C SER A 131 10.89 -23.14 20.01
N ARG A 132 12.08 -22.63 19.64
CA ARG A 132 13.37 -23.36 19.78
C ARG A 132 14.20 -22.92 20.98
N ILE A 133 13.77 -21.87 21.67
CA ILE A 133 14.37 -21.36 22.90
C ILE A 133 13.56 -21.84 24.12
#